data_29f82ce27d201b7cc2b6a50c29ad8430
#
_entry.id   29f82ce27d201b7cc2b6a50c29ad8430
#
_cell.length_a   1.000
_cell.length_b   1.000
_cell.length_c   1.000
_cell.angle_alpha   90.00
_cell.angle_beta   90.00
_cell.angle_gamma   90.00
#
_symmetry.space_group_name_H-M   'P 1'
#
loop_
_entity.id
_entity.type
_entity.pdbx_description
1 polymer ?
#
loop_
_entity_poly.entity_id
_entity_poly.type
_entity_poly.pdbx_seq_one_letter_code
_entity_poly.pdbx_strand_id
1 'polypeptide(L)'
;SIPLFALAWSSLAVSAPIKPQKISEAMVYTLPGKTYEQVREDLTAAIEERGMVISAVSHVKDMIDRTSTDLGYKQGIYATGGETVLFCKADLSQAMMRDNVHNIALCPYGISVYTLAAEPNKVFVSYRIPPKLKVYQPIHRLLDDIVQSVAE
;
A
#
# COMPACT_ATOMS: atom_id res chain seq x y z
N SER A 1 42.64 -39.74 -3.73
CA SER A 1 42.16 -38.45 -4.21
C SER A 1 40.72 -38.26 -3.77
N ILE A 2 40.52 -37.35 -2.82
CA ILE A 2 39.19 -37.02 -2.30
C ILE A 2 38.74 -35.75 -3.06
N PRO A 3 37.55 -35.75 -3.72
CA PRO A 3 37.05 -34.55 -4.37
C PRO A 3 36.55 -33.54 -3.34
N LEU A 4 37.09 -32.33 -3.40
CA LEU A 4 36.58 -31.19 -2.62
C LEU A 4 35.26 -30.76 -3.24
N PHE A 5 34.17 -30.99 -2.54
CA PHE A 5 32.86 -30.37 -2.87
C PHE A 5 32.90 -28.91 -2.40
N ALA A 6 32.99 -27.99 -3.34
CA ALA A 6 32.81 -26.57 -3.06
C ALA A 6 31.29 -26.32 -2.85
N LEU A 7 30.91 -26.07 -1.59
CA LEU A 7 29.60 -25.57 -1.26
C LEU A 7 29.48 -24.12 -1.76
N ALA A 8 28.77 -23.96 -2.87
CA ALA A 8 28.38 -22.63 -3.35
C ALA A 8 27.31 -22.06 -2.41
N TRP A 9 27.70 -21.11 -1.59
CA TRP A 9 26.74 -20.31 -0.82
C TRP A 9 26.04 -19.35 -1.80
N SER A 10 24.79 -19.70 -2.16
CA SER A 10 23.92 -18.75 -2.85
C SER A 10 23.54 -17.67 -1.83
N SER A 11 24.19 -16.52 -1.96
CA SER A 11 23.73 -15.31 -1.25
C SER A 11 22.38 -14.91 -1.80
N LEU A 12 21.33 -15.08 -1.00
CA LEU A 12 20.04 -14.48 -1.28
C LEU A 12 20.23 -12.96 -1.27
N ALA A 13 20.21 -12.37 -2.44
CA ALA A 13 20.25 -10.93 -2.57
C ALA A 13 18.93 -10.38 -2.01
N VAL A 14 18.98 -9.78 -0.82
CA VAL A 14 17.88 -8.99 -0.27
C VAL A 14 17.76 -7.74 -1.14
N SER A 15 16.62 -7.56 -1.80
CA SER A 15 16.38 -6.36 -2.60
C SER A 15 16.37 -5.12 -1.70
N ALA A 16 16.96 -4.01 -2.20
CA ALA A 16 16.97 -2.75 -1.48
C ALA A 16 15.54 -2.24 -1.23
N PRO A 17 15.26 -1.58 -0.08
CA PRO A 17 13.95 -1.00 0.21
C PRO A 17 13.54 0.01 -0.87
N ILE A 18 12.25 0.02 -1.21
CA ILE A 18 11.67 1.00 -2.12
C ILE A 18 11.42 2.30 -1.35
N LYS A 19 11.90 3.41 -1.91
CA LYS A 19 11.68 4.74 -1.32
C LYS A 19 10.42 5.37 -1.92
N PRO A 20 9.47 5.83 -1.09
CA PRO A 20 8.32 6.57 -1.57
C PRO A 20 8.71 7.98 -1.98
N GLN A 21 7.91 8.55 -2.89
CA GLN A 21 7.92 9.98 -3.22
C GLN A 21 6.72 10.66 -2.58
N LYS A 22 6.93 11.85 -2.04
CA LYS A 22 5.82 12.72 -1.63
C LYS A 22 5.24 13.40 -2.86
N ILE A 23 4.03 13.04 -3.23
CA ILE A 23 3.32 13.63 -4.37
C ILE A 23 1.95 14.07 -3.86
N SER A 24 1.67 15.39 -3.93
CA SER A 24 0.49 15.97 -3.30
C SER A 24 0.44 15.59 -1.81
N GLU A 25 -0.67 15.09 -1.33
CA GLU A 25 -0.86 14.65 0.06
C GLU A 25 -0.68 13.14 0.24
N ALA A 26 0.15 12.52 -0.62
CA ALA A 26 0.40 11.07 -0.60
C ALA A 26 1.88 10.72 -0.57
N MET A 27 2.16 9.59 0.11
CA MET A 27 3.40 8.84 -0.02
C MET A 27 3.18 7.81 -1.12
N VAL A 28 3.89 7.95 -2.25
CA VAL A 28 3.67 7.13 -3.46
C VAL A 28 4.87 6.23 -3.70
N TYR A 29 4.62 4.92 -3.79
CA TYR A 29 5.60 3.90 -4.15
C TYR A 29 5.31 3.39 -5.55
N THR A 30 6.35 3.17 -6.34
CA THR A 30 6.25 2.47 -7.63
C THR A 30 6.81 1.06 -7.44
N LEU A 31 5.98 0.04 -7.68
CA LEU A 31 6.38 -1.36 -7.49
C LEU A 31 6.74 -1.98 -8.85
N PRO A 32 8.00 -2.37 -9.06
CA PRO A 32 8.42 -3.01 -10.30
C PRO A 32 8.07 -4.51 -10.33
N GLY A 33 7.89 -5.04 -11.53
CA GLY A 33 7.88 -6.48 -11.79
C GLY A 33 6.64 -7.25 -11.31
N LYS A 34 5.58 -6.56 -10.90
CA LYS A 34 4.32 -7.18 -10.47
C LYS A 34 3.13 -6.61 -11.23
N THR A 35 2.09 -7.41 -11.41
CA THR A 35 0.81 -6.95 -11.96
C THR A 35 -0.03 -6.29 -10.86
N TYR A 36 -1.06 -5.55 -11.27
CA TYR A 36 -2.04 -4.98 -10.34
C TYR A 36 -2.65 -6.07 -9.44
N GLU A 37 -3.08 -7.17 -10.03
CA GLU A 37 -3.72 -8.28 -9.31
C GLU A 37 -2.77 -8.88 -8.26
N GLN A 38 -1.51 -9.12 -8.62
CA GLN A 38 -0.50 -9.64 -7.69
C GLN A 38 -0.29 -8.69 -6.51
N VAL A 39 -0.12 -7.39 -6.77
CA VAL A 39 0.08 -6.40 -5.72
C VAL A 39 -1.15 -6.31 -4.82
N ARG A 40 -2.34 -6.34 -5.41
CA ARG A 40 -3.61 -6.29 -4.67
C ARG A 40 -3.80 -7.50 -3.75
N GLU A 41 -3.48 -8.69 -4.24
CA GLU A 41 -3.52 -9.93 -3.45
C GLU A 41 -2.45 -9.93 -2.36
N ASP A 42 -1.22 -9.56 -2.68
CA ASP A 42 -0.11 -9.49 -1.74
C ASP A 42 -0.37 -8.45 -0.64
N LEU A 43 -1.01 -7.34 -0.95
CA LEU A 43 -1.42 -6.33 0.03
C LEU A 43 -2.44 -6.91 1.02
N THR A 44 -3.44 -7.61 0.53
CA THR A 44 -4.44 -8.28 1.37
C THR A 44 -3.77 -9.27 2.33
N ALA A 45 -2.91 -10.13 1.78
CA ALA A 45 -2.17 -11.11 2.57
C ALA A 45 -1.27 -10.45 3.62
N ALA A 46 -0.54 -9.40 3.24
CA ALA A 46 0.35 -8.68 4.15
C ALA A 46 -0.38 -8.05 5.35
N ILE A 47 -1.60 -7.56 5.13
CA ILE A 47 -2.45 -7.00 6.19
C ILE A 47 -2.97 -8.12 7.09
N GLU A 48 -3.53 -9.17 6.52
CA GLU A 48 -4.15 -10.28 7.26
C GLU A 48 -3.13 -11.11 8.05
N GLU A 49 -1.95 -11.36 7.48
CA GLU A 49 -0.85 -12.06 8.14
C GLU A 49 -0.31 -11.32 9.37
N ARG A 50 -0.52 -10.01 9.44
CA ARG A 50 -0.19 -9.19 10.62
C ARG A 50 -1.30 -9.15 11.66
N GLY A 51 -2.34 -9.97 11.50
CA GLY A 51 -3.46 -10.10 12.44
C GLY A 51 -4.47 -8.96 12.35
N MET A 52 -4.50 -8.24 11.24
CA MET A 52 -5.48 -7.17 11.01
C MET A 52 -6.61 -7.66 10.09
N VAL A 53 -7.78 -7.08 10.29
CA VAL A 53 -8.97 -7.33 9.47
C VAL A 53 -9.18 -6.14 8.53
N ILE A 54 -9.39 -6.45 7.25
CA ILE A 54 -9.78 -5.44 6.27
C ILE A 54 -11.25 -5.09 6.53
N SER A 55 -11.48 -3.85 6.91
CA SER A 55 -12.83 -3.36 7.27
C SER A 55 -13.67 -3.00 6.05
N ALA A 56 -13.04 -2.51 4.99
CA ALA A 56 -13.70 -2.16 3.74
C ALA A 56 -12.68 -2.03 2.60
N VAL A 57 -13.18 -2.09 1.37
CA VAL A 57 -12.44 -1.76 0.15
C VAL A 57 -13.24 -0.69 -0.60
N SER A 58 -12.62 0.44 -0.89
CA SER A 58 -13.20 1.48 -1.71
C SER A 58 -12.80 1.27 -3.18
N HIS A 59 -13.78 1.01 -4.02
CA HIS A 59 -13.60 0.78 -5.46
C HIS A 59 -13.56 2.11 -6.21
N VAL A 60 -12.46 2.85 -6.05
CA VAL A 60 -12.32 4.22 -6.54
C VAL A 60 -12.39 4.28 -8.06
N LYS A 61 -11.66 3.39 -8.75
CA LYS A 61 -11.69 3.35 -10.23
C LYS A 61 -13.12 3.15 -10.76
N ASP A 62 -13.86 2.22 -10.18
CA ASP A 62 -15.23 1.94 -10.62
C ASP A 62 -16.13 3.16 -10.47
N MET A 63 -16.00 3.90 -9.38
CA MET A 63 -16.75 5.13 -9.14
C MET A 63 -16.37 6.22 -10.15
N ILE A 64 -15.06 6.43 -10.38
CA ILE A 64 -14.56 7.41 -11.34
C ILE A 64 -15.06 7.07 -12.75
N ASP A 65 -14.93 5.83 -13.20
CA ASP A 65 -15.37 5.42 -14.53
C ASP A 65 -16.88 5.57 -14.73
N ARG A 66 -17.66 5.17 -13.73
CA ARG A 66 -19.12 5.27 -13.77
C ARG A 66 -19.63 6.71 -13.87
N THR A 67 -18.92 7.66 -13.29
CA THR A 67 -19.34 9.06 -13.21
C THR A 67 -18.71 9.96 -14.27
N SER A 68 -17.71 9.48 -14.98
CA SER A 68 -16.92 10.31 -15.90
C SER A 68 -17.74 10.92 -17.03
N THR A 69 -18.59 10.14 -17.69
CA THR A 69 -19.39 10.62 -18.82
C THR A 69 -20.37 11.72 -18.40
N ASP A 70 -21.07 11.53 -17.29
CA ASP A 70 -22.04 12.49 -16.76
C ASP A 70 -21.36 13.81 -16.34
N LEU A 71 -20.10 13.75 -15.94
CA LEU A 71 -19.31 14.91 -15.56
C LEU A 71 -18.52 15.53 -16.73
N GLY A 72 -18.67 15.00 -17.95
CA GLY A 72 -18.05 15.53 -19.16
C GLY A 72 -16.63 15.11 -19.42
N TYR A 73 -16.12 14.09 -18.71
CA TYR A 73 -14.80 13.52 -18.93
C TYR A 73 -14.84 12.39 -19.96
N LYS A 74 -13.97 12.44 -20.96
CA LYS A 74 -13.95 11.46 -22.06
C LYS A 74 -13.00 10.29 -21.85
N GLN A 75 -11.98 10.43 -20.97
CA GLN A 75 -10.95 9.42 -20.75
C GLN A 75 -10.91 8.99 -19.30
N GLY A 76 -10.70 7.69 -19.07
CA GLY A 76 -10.42 7.16 -17.75
C GLY A 76 -9.03 7.56 -17.26
N ILE A 77 -8.90 7.72 -15.94
CA ILE A 77 -7.63 8.06 -15.28
C ILE A 77 -6.84 6.78 -14.96
N TYR A 78 -7.54 5.76 -14.47
CA TYR A 78 -6.95 4.50 -14.02
C TYR A 78 -7.09 3.41 -15.10
N ALA A 79 -6.08 2.52 -15.20
CA ALA A 79 -6.05 1.48 -16.23
C ALA A 79 -6.69 0.17 -15.75
N THR A 80 -5.91 -0.71 -15.11
CA THR A 80 -6.37 -2.05 -14.70
C THR A 80 -7.22 -2.01 -13.46
N GLY A 81 -6.85 -1.20 -12.48
CA GLY A 81 -7.53 -1.09 -11.21
C GLY A 81 -7.18 0.19 -10.45
N GLY A 82 -7.96 0.47 -9.43
CA GLY A 82 -7.74 1.57 -8.49
C GLY A 82 -8.63 1.38 -7.29
N GLU A 83 -8.07 0.87 -6.21
CA GLU A 83 -8.78 0.56 -4.98
C GLU A 83 -8.03 1.08 -3.76
N THR A 84 -8.77 1.42 -2.72
CA THR A 84 -8.21 1.72 -1.40
C THR A 84 -8.69 0.69 -0.40
N VAL A 85 -7.73 0.00 0.22
CA VAL A 85 -7.99 -1.01 1.25
C VAL A 85 -7.93 -0.34 2.61
N LEU A 86 -8.97 -0.51 3.41
CA LEU A 86 -9.14 0.13 4.71
C LEU A 86 -9.03 -0.90 5.84
N PHE A 87 -8.23 -0.58 6.86
CA PHE A 87 -7.99 -1.45 8.00
C PHE A 87 -7.54 -0.65 9.23
N CYS A 88 -7.60 -1.29 10.39
CA CYS A 88 -7.06 -0.75 11.65
C CYS A 88 -6.21 -1.81 12.36
N LYS A 89 -5.29 -1.35 13.19
CA LYS A 89 -4.55 -2.21 14.12
C LYS A 89 -4.96 -1.85 15.55
N ALA A 90 -5.51 -2.81 16.27
CA ALA A 90 -6.20 -2.56 17.52
C ALA A 90 -5.34 -1.85 18.59
N ASP A 91 -4.12 -2.31 18.83
CA ASP A 91 -3.21 -1.73 19.82
C ASP A 91 -2.78 -0.30 19.46
N LEU A 92 -2.42 -0.06 18.19
CA LEU A 92 -2.01 1.27 17.72
C LEU A 92 -3.19 2.25 17.69
N SER A 93 -4.36 1.78 17.29
CA SER A 93 -5.59 2.60 17.28
C SER A 93 -6.03 2.95 18.69
N GLN A 94 -5.95 2.02 19.64
CA GLN A 94 -6.23 2.28 21.05
C GLN A 94 -5.30 3.35 21.62
N ALA A 95 -4.00 3.24 21.39
CA ALA A 95 -3.02 4.22 21.86
C ALA A 95 -3.28 5.61 21.27
N MET A 96 -3.60 5.67 19.98
CA MET A 96 -3.88 6.92 19.27
C MET A 96 -5.12 7.64 19.84
N MET A 97 -6.21 6.89 20.06
CA MET A 97 -7.46 7.46 20.56
C MET A 97 -7.42 7.78 22.05
N ARG A 98 -6.57 7.08 22.83
CA ARG A 98 -6.34 7.43 24.25
C ARG A 98 -5.47 8.66 24.41
N ASP A 99 -4.61 8.94 23.45
CA ASP A 99 -3.85 10.20 23.40
C ASP A 99 -4.80 11.40 23.17
N ASN A 100 -5.72 11.26 22.21
CA ASN A 100 -6.80 12.21 21.97
C ASN A 100 -7.99 11.49 21.33
N VAL A 101 -9.17 11.59 21.92
CA VAL A 101 -10.38 10.90 21.44
C VAL A 101 -10.81 11.34 20.02
N HIS A 102 -10.45 12.56 19.63
CA HIS A 102 -10.75 13.06 18.29
C HIS A 102 -9.84 12.47 17.19
N ASN A 103 -8.80 11.75 17.56
CA ASN A 103 -7.97 10.99 16.62
C ASN A 103 -8.73 9.83 15.96
N ILE A 104 -9.98 9.58 16.34
CA ILE A 104 -10.88 8.68 15.60
C ILE A 104 -10.96 9.05 14.11
N ALA A 105 -10.79 10.33 13.77
CA ALA A 105 -10.76 10.80 12.38
C ALA A 105 -9.60 10.22 11.55
N LEU A 106 -8.58 9.64 12.20
CA LEU A 106 -7.40 9.03 11.54
C LEU A 106 -7.56 7.52 11.34
N CYS A 107 -8.68 6.93 11.73
CA CYS A 107 -8.98 5.51 11.59
C CYS A 107 -10.28 5.36 10.76
N PRO A 108 -10.34 4.41 9.78
CA PRO A 108 -9.32 3.43 9.43
C PRO A 108 -8.15 4.02 8.63
N TYR A 109 -7.03 3.29 8.62
CA TYR A 109 -5.92 3.58 7.71
C TYR A 109 -6.26 3.08 6.32
N GLY A 110 -5.72 3.72 5.28
CA GLY A 110 -5.95 3.32 3.91
C GLY A 110 -4.65 3.14 3.12
N ILE A 111 -4.55 2.06 2.37
CA ILE A 111 -3.50 1.87 1.37
C ILE A 111 -4.18 1.69 0.02
N SER A 112 -3.78 2.49 -0.96
CA SER A 112 -4.32 2.47 -2.31
C SER A 112 -3.39 1.71 -3.25
N VAL A 113 -3.97 0.92 -4.16
CA VAL A 113 -3.27 0.24 -5.25
C VAL A 113 -3.92 0.66 -6.56
N TYR A 114 -3.14 1.07 -7.52
CA TYR A 114 -3.67 1.55 -8.79
C TYR A 114 -2.64 1.49 -9.93
N THR A 115 -3.16 1.48 -11.15
CA THR A 115 -2.41 1.70 -12.38
C THR A 115 -3.02 2.87 -13.12
N LEU A 116 -2.21 3.65 -13.82
CA LEU A 116 -2.65 4.84 -14.54
C LEU A 116 -2.86 4.54 -16.03
N ALA A 117 -3.87 5.14 -16.63
CA ALA A 117 -4.10 5.03 -18.07
C ALA A 117 -2.88 5.50 -18.89
N ALA A 118 -2.16 6.52 -18.40
CA ALA A 118 -0.94 7.03 -19.02
C ALA A 118 0.29 6.12 -18.81
N GLU A 119 0.27 5.24 -17.81
CA GLU A 119 1.39 4.35 -17.45
C GLU A 119 0.87 2.97 -17.02
N PRO A 120 0.19 2.22 -17.94
CA PRO A 120 -0.56 1.02 -17.55
C PRO A 120 0.29 -0.14 -17.05
N ASN A 121 1.60 -0.13 -17.32
CA ASN A 121 2.55 -1.17 -16.91
C ASN A 121 3.23 -0.90 -15.56
N LYS A 122 2.91 0.23 -14.91
CA LYS A 122 3.41 0.56 -13.58
C LYS A 122 2.31 0.37 -12.55
N VAL A 123 2.64 -0.30 -11.45
CA VAL A 123 1.76 -0.42 -10.29
C VAL A 123 2.22 0.54 -9.22
N PHE A 124 1.30 1.40 -8.79
CA PHE A 124 1.52 2.34 -7.70
C PHE A 124 0.81 1.85 -6.45
N VAL A 125 1.46 2.08 -5.31
CA VAL A 125 0.87 1.90 -3.99
C VAL A 125 1.07 3.19 -3.22
N SER A 126 0.05 3.67 -2.57
CA SER A 126 0.13 4.92 -1.83
C SER A 126 -0.70 4.92 -0.57
N TYR A 127 -0.33 5.79 0.37
CA TYR A 127 -1.14 6.16 1.51
C TYR A 127 -0.99 7.66 1.78
N ARG A 128 -1.92 8.22 2.54
CA ARG A 128 -1.88 9.65 2.88
C ARG A 128 -0.60 9.98 3.64
N ILE A 129 -0.04 11.16 3.41
CA ILE A 129 1.07 11.66 4.21
C ILE A 129 0.65 11.59 5.69
N PRO A 130 1.43 10.90 6.54
CA PRO A 130 1.10 10.75 7.95
C PRO A 130 1.03 12.10 8.66
N PRO A 131 0.05 12.30 9.54
CA PRO A 131 0.01 13.51 10.36
C PRO A 131 1.25 13.59 11.25
N LYS A 132 1.67 14.82 11.55
CA LYS A 132 2.83 15.08 12.42
C LYS A 132 2.45 14.89 13.89
N LEU A 133 2.05 13.68 14.26
CA LEU A 133 1.72 13.27 15.60
C LEU A 133 2.66 12.17 16.05
N LYS A 134 3.25 12.32 17.22
CA LYS A 134 4.15 11.31 17.78
C LYS A 134 3.46 9.94 17.89
N VAL A 135 2.22 9.91 18.32
CA VAL A 135 1.41 8.69 18.47
C VAL A 135 1.10 8.02 17.14
N TYR A 136 1.20 8.73 16.02
CA TYR A 136 1.00 8.17 14.67
C TYR A 136 2.27 7.52 14.09
N GLN A 137 3.44 7.79 14.64
CA GLN A 137 4.70 7.26 14.09
C GLN A 137 4.73 5.72 13.97
N PRO A 138 4.24 4.94 14.96
CA PRO A 138 4.16 3.48 14.81
C PRO A 138 3.22 3.04 13.68
N ILE A 139 2.16 3.79 13.43
CA ILE A 139 1.22 3.54 12.33
C ILE A 139 1.91 3.81 10.99
N HIS A 140 2.65 4.91 10.88
CA HIS A 140 3.44 5.19 9.67
C HIS A 140 4.45 4.07 9.37
N ARG A 141 5.18 3.60 10.38
CA ARG A 141 6.09 2.45 10.20
C ARG A 141 5.36 1.19 9.75
N LEU A 142 4.18 0.92 10.31
CA LEU A 142 3.35 -0.21 9.89
C LEU A 142 2.96 -0.11 8.41
N LEU A 143 2.52 1.06 7.96
CA LEU A 143 2.14 1.28 6.55
C LEU A 143 3.33 1.07 5.61
N ASP A 144 4.48 1.64 5.94
CA ASP A 144 5.71 1.44 5.16
C ASP A 144 6.14 -0.03 5.14
N ASP A 145 6.15 -0.70 6.29
CA ASP A 145 6.52 -2.12 6.40
C ASP A 145 5.61 -3.02 5.55
N ILE A 146 4.31 -2.74 5.53
CA ILE A 146 3.35 -3.47 4.68
C ILE A 146 3.72 -3.29 3.21
N VAL A 147 3.95 -2.05 2.76
CA VAL A 147 4.28 -1.77 1.36
C VAL A 147 5.62 -2.41 0.99
N GLN A 148 6.64 -2.34 1.85
CA GLN A 148 7.94 -2.98 1.61
C GLN A 148 7.80 -4.50 1.44
N SER A 149 6.96 -5.16 2.24
CA SER A 149 6.74 -6.60 2.13
C SER A 149 6.00 -6.98 0.84
N VAL A 150 5.11 -6.13 0.36
CA VAL A 150 4.40 -6.33 -0.93
C VAL A 150 5.34 -6.16 -2.12
N ALA A 151 6.38 -5.36 -1.98
CA ALA A 151 7.37 -5.09 -3.03
C ALA A 151 8.42 -6.20 -3.21
N GLU A 152 8.49 -7.13 -2.27
CA GLU A 152 9.45 -8.27 -2.31
C GLU A 152 9.17 -9.33 -3.39
#